data_6f800fb1a1a9537b96d899e71b8e0f76
#
_entry.id   6f800fb1a1a9537b96d899e71b8e0f76
#
_cell.length_a   1.000
_cell.length_b   1.000
_cell.length_c   1.000
_cell.angle_alpha   90.00
_cell.angle_beta   90.00
_cell.angle_gamma   90.00
#
_symmetry.space_group_name_H-M   'P 1'
#
loop_
_entity.id
_entity.type
_entity.pdbx_description
1 polymer ?
#
loop_
_entity_poly.entity_id
_entity_poly.type
_entity_poly.pdbx_seq_one_letter_code
_entity_poly.pdbx_strand_id
1 'polypeptide(L)'
;MIRTHLLLYTTGLILFTSCVSQKLHQEAQEQIGTTKLERDELFEENEKLTVENTELKAKTETQEEEIARIFKSHEEEADEMKRLKSDYGQLNNRYNELKATHQALVNGSDAEARRLMGQLESTQNDLYTREDQLNLLSEKLNDERMELDRISEELEARNKRLTELEKMLSEKDAAVDALKNKVSSALTGFEGQGLTVTKKNGKVYVSLDEELLFGSGSITVDAKGVSALKKLAGVLEQNSDINITIEGHTDDVPVASGSQLVDNWDLSVRRATSIIRILLDNSSINPKRLTASGRGEYQPISAGKTAEARQNNRRTEIILTPNLDEIFEILEN
;
A
#
# COMPACT_ATOMS: atom_id res chain seq x y z
N MET A 1 -0.68 -27.86 75.72
CA MET A 1 -1.78 -28.87 75.75
C MET A 1 -2.58 -28.74 74.49
N ILE A 2 -2.54 -29.75 73.75
CA ILE A 2 -3.50 -30.51 72.95
C ILE A 2 -3.47 -29.93 71.51
N ARG A 3 -2.74 -30.52 70.65
CA ARG A 3 -2.73 -31.83 69.96
C ARG A 3 -4.04 -32.12 69.22
N THR A 4 -3.82 -32.31 67.87
CA THR A 4 -4.60 -33.22 67.02
C THR A 4 -5.95 -32.74 66.58
N HIS A 5 -6.00 -32.27 65.36
CA HIS A 5 -6.94 -32.63 64.31
C HIS A 5 -6.69 -31.70 63.08
N LEU A 6 -5.58 -31.92 62.39
CA LEU A 6 -5.36 -31.31 61.10
C LEU A 6 -4.63 -32.30 60.21
N LEU A 7 -5.30 -33.36 59.86
CA LEU A 7 -4.71 -34.35 58.94
C LEU A 7 -5.81 -35.19 58.30
N LEU A 8 -6.75 -34.54 57.61
CA LEU A 8 -7.68 -35.27 56.75
C LEU A 8 -8.43 -34.36 55.76
N TYR A 9 -7.81 -33.27 55.27
CA TYR A 9 -8.42 -32.48 54.20
C TYR A 9 -7.42 -32.01 53.14
N THR A 10 -6.27 -32.69 52.98
CA THR A 10 -5.28 -32.33 51.94
C THR A 10 -5.06 -33.39 50.87
N THR A 11 -5.96 -34.36 50.72
CA THR A 11 -5.82 -35.41 49.70
C THR A 11 -6.92 -35.39 48.64
N GLY A 12 -7.68 -34.30 48.53
CA GLY A 12 -8.78 -34.15 47.56
C GLY A 12 -8.59 -33.08 46.48
N LEU A 13 -7.42 -32.44 46.41
CA LEU A 13 -7.26 -31.29 45.49
C LEU A 13 -6.05 -31.41 44.54
N ILE A 14 -5.67 -32.60 44.15
CA ILE A 14 -4.61 -32.80 43.12
C ILE A 14 -5.07 -33.87 42.14
N LEU A 15 -6.19 -33.68 41.46
CA LEU A 15 -6.54 -34.46 40.26
C LEU A 15 -7.40 -33.67 39.28
N PHE A 16 -7.20 -32.33 39.19
CA PHE A 16 -7.64 -31.57 38.04
C PHE A 16 -6.46 -30.78 37.42
N THR A 17 -5.33 -31.43 37.30
CA THR A 17 -4.38 -30.99 36.28
C THR A 17 -4.90 -31.55 34.97
N SER A 18 -5.62 -30.68 34.30
CA SER A 18 -6.02 -30.75 32.93
C SER A 18 -5.02 -31.54 32.09
N CYS A 19 -5.42 -32.75 31.70
CA CYS A 19 -4.88 -33.33 30.47
C CYS A 19 -5.31 -32.44 29.31
N VAL A 20 -4.53 -31.46 29.01
CA VAL A 20 -4.58 -30.87 27.67
C VAL A 20 -4.39 -32.03 26.71
N SER A 21 -5.44 -32.41 26.00
CA SER A 21 -5.38 -33.60 25.13
C SER A 21 -4.25 -33.32 24.10
N GLN A 22 -3.48 -34.35 23.83
CA GLN A 22 -2.39 -34.30 22.83
C GLN A 22 -2.89 -33.73 21.49
N LYS A 23 -4.16 -33.89 21.22
CA LYS A 23 -4.88 -33.35 20.07
C LYS A 23 -4.97 -31.82 20.09
N LEU A 24 -5.27 -31.21 21.25
CA LEU A 24 -5.32 -29.74 21.42
C LEU A 24 -3.94 -29.10 21.24
N HIS A 25 -2.88 -29.78 21.66
CA HIS A 25 -1.51 -29.33 21.45
C HIS A 25 -1.10 -29.43 19.98
N GLN A 26 -1.54 -30.43 19.29
CA GLN A 26 -1.25 -30.68 17.87
C GLN A 26 -2.03 -29.69 16.97
N GLU A 27 -3.29 -29.39 17.30
CA GLU A 27 -4.13 -28.36 16.68
C GLU A 27 -3.52 -26.96 16.86
N ALA A 28 -3.02 -26.65 18.07
CA ALA A 28 -2.29 -25.40 18.31
C ALA A 28 -0.99 -25.30 17.50
N GLN A 29 -0.28 -26.42 17.32
CA GLN A 29 0.93 -26.44 16.49
C GLN A 29 0.63 -26.28 14.98
N GLU A 30 -0.46 -26.84 14.50
CA GLU A 30 -0.91 -26.67 13.11
C GLU A 30 -1.32 -25.20 12.83
N GLN A 31 -2.04 -24.59 13.78
CA GLN A 31 -2.37 -23.16 13.75
C GLN A 31 -1.12 -22.28 13.73
N ILE A 32 -0.15 -22.59 14.57
CA ILE A 32 1.13 -21.89 14.56
C ILE A 32 1.84 -22.05 13.21
N GLY A 33 1.74 -23.22 12.58
CA GLY A 33 2.32 -23.51 11.28
C GLY A 33 1.73 -22.65 10.16
N THR A 34 0.40 -22.59 10.10
CA THR A 34 -0.28 -21.78 9.06
C THR A 34 -0.12 -20.30 9.28
N THR A 35 -0.20 -19.83 10.54
CA THR A 35 0.07 -18.41 10.86
C THR A 35 1.53 -18.05 10.55
N LYS A 36 2.47 -19.00 10.68
CA LYS A 36 3.85 -18.78 10.26
C LYS A 36 3.98 -18.65 8.75
N LEU A 37 3.33 -19.51 7.97
CA LEU A 37 3.36 -19.43 6.51
C LEU A 37 2.76 -18.10 6.03
N GLU A 38 1.59 -17.73 6.54
CA GLU A 38 0.95 -16.45 6.20
C GLU A 38 1.81 -15.25 6.66
N ARG A 39 2.45 -15.35 7.83
CA ARG A 39 3.43 -14.35 8.26
C ARG A 39 4.62 -14.28 7.30
N ASP A 40 5.11 -15.43 6.84
CA ASP A 40 6.27 -15.50 5.97
C ASP A 40 5.93 -14.96 4.57
N GLU A 41 4.74 -15.24 4.03
CA GLU A 41 4.23 -14.62 2.79
C GLU A 41 4.09 -13.10 2.93
N LEU A 42 3.50 -12.63 4.04
CA LEU A 42 3.38 -11.20 4.31
C LEU A 42 4.74 -10.54 4.58
N PHE A 43 5.68 -11.31 5.13
CA PHE A 43 7.05 -10.84 5.32
C PHE A 43 7.74 -10.68 3.97
N GLU A 44 7.61 -11.65 3.05
CA GLU A 44 8.13 -11.55 1.68
C GLU A 44 7.49 -10.39 0.90
N GLU A 45 6.16 -10.21 1.03
CA GLU A 45 5.47 -9.07 0.41
C GLU A 45 5.92 -7.72 1.00
N ASN A 46 6.08 -7.66 2.32
CA ASN A 46 6.62 -6.47 2.99
C ASN A 46 8.08 -6.19 2.62
N GLU A 47 8.88 -7.24 2.46
CA GLU A 47 10.25 -7.12 1.99
C GLU A 47 10.28 -6.60 0.55
N LYS A 48 9.43 -7.13 -0.33
CA LYS A 48 9.28 -6.65 -1.72
C LYS A 48 8.84 -5.19 -1.77
N LEU A 49 7.80 -4.83 -1.04
CA LEU A 49 7.32 -3.44 -0.96
C LEU A 49 8.38 -2.51 -0.33
N THR A 50 9.17 -3.02 0.61
CA THR A 50 10.28 -2.27 1.19
C THR A 50 11.39 -2.04 0.17
N VAL A 51 11.71 -3.05 -0.65
CA VAL A 51 12.66 -2.92 -1.76
C VAL A 51 12.14 -1.92 -2.79
N GLU A 52 10.89 -2.06 -3.24
CA GLU A 52 10.28 -1.13 -4.19
C GLU A 52 10.26 0.32 -3.66
N ASN A 53 9.91 0.52 -2.38
CA ASN A 53 9.97 1.82 -1.74
C ASN A 53 11.40 2.38 -1.68
N THR A 54 12.38 1.50 -1.45
CA THR A 54 13.78 1.90 -1.42
C THR A 54 14.27 2.28 -2.82
N GLU A 55 13.88 1.51 -3.84
CA GLU A 55 14.19 1.80 -5.23
C GLU A 55 13.53 3.10 -5.72
N LEU A 56 12.26 3.32 -5.36
CA LEU A 56 11.54 4.55 -5.69
C LEU A 56 12.17 5.77 -5.00
N LYS A 57 12.57 5.64 -3.74
CA LYS A 57 13.30 6.70 -3.02
C LYS A 57 14.64 7.00 -3.68
N ALA A 58 15.43 5.96 -3.98
CA ALA A 58 16.70 6.12 -4.68
C ALA A 58 16.52 6.78 -6.06
N LYS A 59 15.44 6.43 -6.77
CA LYS A 59 15.12 7.06 -8.06
C LYS A 59 14.72 8.52 -7.89
N THR A 60 13.97 8.85 -6.86
CA THR A 60 13.60 10.23 -6.54
C THR A 60 14.84 11.05 -6.18
N GLU A 61 15.71 10.52 -5.32
CA GLU A 61 16.99 11.15 -4.97
C GLU A 61 17.87 11.37 -6.21
N THR A 62 17.93 10.36 -7.10
CA THR A 62 18.70 10.49 -8.36
C THR A 62 18.11 11.58 -9.26
N GLN A 63 16.79 11.69 -9.35
CA GLN A 63 16.11 12.73 -10.13
C GLN A 63 16.32 14.12 -9.52
N GLU A 64 16.30 14.24 -8.20
CA GLU A 64 16.60 15.49 -7.50
C GLU A 64 18.05 15.94 -7.72
N GLU A 65 19.00 14.99 -7.69
CA GLU A 65 20.41 15.27 -8.03
C GLU A 65 20.56 15.70 -9.49
N GLU A 66 19.83 15.07 -10.40
CA GLU A 66 19.86 15.41 -11.83
C GLU A 66 19.28 16.80 -12.06
N ILE A 67 18.17 17.13 -11.44
CA ILE A 67 17.58 18.48 -11.45
C ILE A 67 18.58 19.50 -10.91
N ALA A 68 19.23 19.21 -9.79
CA ALA A 68 20.25 20.10 -9.23
C ALA A 68 21.45 20.31 -10.17
N ARG A 69 21.87 19.25 -10.87
CA ARG A 69 22.93 19.35 -11.91
C ARG A 69 22.49 20.21 -13.09
N ILE A 70 21.27 20.01 -13.59
CA ILE A 70 20.70 20.80 -14.69
C ILE A 70 20.59 22.27 -14.30
N PHE A 71 20.10 22.57 -13.07
CA PHE A 71 20.07 23.94 -12.56
C PHE A 71 21.45 24.59 -12.54
N LYS A 72 22.45 23.83 -12.02
CA LYS A 72 23.84 24.35 -12.01
C LYS A 72 24.39 24.57 -13.39
N SER A 73 24.17 23.61 -14.31
CA SER A 73 24.57 23.75 -15.73
C SER A 73 23.92 24.98 -16.37
N HIS A 74 22.61 25.16 -16.11
CA HIS A 74 21.87 26.30 -16.65
C HIS A 74 22.38 27.65 -16.10
N GLU A 75 22.78 27.72 -14.83
CA GLU A 75 23.39 28.91 -14.24
C GLU A 75 24.75 29.19 -14.87
N GLU A 76 25.59 28.16 -15.09
CA GLU A 76 26.89 28.27 -15.75
C GLU A 76 26.73 28.76 -17.21
N GLU A 77 25.75 28.21 -17.95
CA GLU A 77 25.46 28.62 -19.34
C GLU A 77 24.90 30.06 -19.40
N ALA A 78 24.09 30.46 -18.44
CA ALA A 78 23.59 31.83 -18.34
C ALA A 78 24.73 32.85 -18.09
N ASP A 79 25.69 32.47 -17.24
CA ASP A 79 26.87 33.31 -17.01
C ASP A 79 27.80 33.37 -18.25
N GLU A 80 27.94 32.22 -18.92
CA GLU A 80 28.71 32.18 -20.18
C GLU A 80 28.04 33.04 -21.27
N MET A 81 26.71 32.97 -21.42
CA MET A 81 25.95 33.82 -22.33
C MET A 81 26.12 35.31 -22.00
N LYS A 82 26.11 35.64 -20.70
CA LYS A 82 26.34 37.02 -20.25
C LYS A 82 27.75 37.53 -20.62
N ARG A 83 28.78 36.68 -20.43
CA ARG A 83 30.16 36.98 -20.84
C ARG A 83 30.26 37.13 -22.34
N LEU A 84 29.70 36.17 -23.10
CA LEU A 84 29.75 36.20 -24.57
C LEU A 84 29.03 37.42 -25.12
N LYS A 85 27.91 37.85 -24.53
CA LYS A 85 27.22 39.09 -24.88
C LYS A 85 28.04 40.33 -24.60
N SER A 86 28.81 40.34 -23.50
CA SER A 86 29.75 41.41 -23.19
C SER A 86 30.89 41.48 -24.22
N ASP A 87 31.49 40.31 -24.54
CA ASP A 87 32.57 40.20 -25.52
C ASP A 87 32.11 40.62 -26.91
N TYR A 88 30.87 40.22 -27.30
CA TYR A 88 30.25 40.68 -28.54
C TYR A 88 30.10 42.20 -28.56
N GLY A 89 29.63 42.80 -27.46
CA GLY A 89 29.52 44.25 -27.33
C GLY A 89 30.88 44.97 -27.51
N GLN A 90 31.92 44.43 -26.84
CA GLN A 90 33.29 44.98 -26.98
C GLN A 90 33.84 44.81 -28.40
N LEU A 91 33.63 43.62 -29.00
CA LEU A 91 34.09 43.35 -30.35
C LEU A 91 33.35 44.21 -31.37
N ASN A 92 32.06 44.44 -31.21
CA ASN A 92 31.27 45.33 -32.04
C ASN A 92 31.72 46.78 -31.94
N ASN A 93 32.08 47.26 -30.73
CA ASN A 93 32.65 48.59 -30.55
C ASN A 93 33.99 48.72 -31.25
N ARG A 94 34.92 47.74 -31.12
CA ARG A 94 36.19 47.72 -31.84
C ARG A 94 36.03 47.69 -33.35
N TYR A 95 35.02 46.90 -33.82
CA TYR A 95 34.67 46.88 -35.25
C TYR A 95 34.26 48.31 -35.78
N ASN A 96 33.38 48.98 -35.01
CA ASN A 96 32.91 50.32 -35.38
C ASN A 96 34.04 51.38 -35.34
N GLU A 97 34.89 51.29 -34.31
CA GLU A 97 36.09 52.14 -34.24
C GLU A 97 37.04 51.88 -35.41
N LEU A 98 37.31 50.60 -35.71
CA LEU A 98 38.17 50.19 -36.80
C LEU A 98 37.57 50.59 -38.13
N LYS A 99 36.28 50.51 -38.34
CA LYS A 99 35.54 50.95 -39.50
C LYS A 99 35.61 52.44 -39.66
N ALA A 100 35.48 53.24 -38.61
CA ALA A 100 35.62 54.72 -38.63
C ALA A 100 37.03 55.10 -38.93
N THR A 101 38.03 54.43 -38.34
CA THR A 101 39.47 54.71 -38.62
C THR A 101 39.84 54.31 -40.02
N HIS A 102 39.31 53.19 -40.53
CA HIS A 102 39.49 52.79 -41.93
C HIS A 102 38.96 53.86 -42.91
N GLN A 103 37.77 54.40 -42.68
CA GLN A 103 37.21 55.46 -43.49
C GLN A 103 38.07 56.74 -43.49
N ALA A 104 38.71 57.05 -42.36
CA ALA A 104 39.62 58.21 -42.25
C ALA A 104 40.96 57.97 -42.95
N LEU A 105 41.43 56.70 -43.02
CA LEU A 105 42.73 56.33 -43.58
C LEU A 105 42.72 56.04 -45.09
N VAL A 106 41.55 55.78 -45.69
CA VAL A 106 41.42 55.60 -47.17
C VAL A 106 41.98 56.75 -47.97
N ASN A 107 42.18 57.89 -47.32
CA ASN A 107 42.76 59.09 -47.97
C ASN A 107 44.31 59.22 -47.87
N GLY A 108 45.01 58.23 -47.27
CA GLY A 108 46.44 58.51 -47.00
C GLY A 108 47.49 57.44 -47.27
N SER A 109 47.23 56.14 -47.31
CA SER A 109 48.28 55.11 -47.56
C SER A 109 47.72 53.75 -47.95
N ASP A 110 48.02 53.26 -49.19
CA ASP A 110 47.56 51.93 -49.69
C ASP A 110 47.98 50.71 -48.84
N ALA A 111 49.13 50.74 -48.19
CA ALA A 111 49.66 49.66 -47.41
C ALA A 111 48.96 49.52 -46.03
N GLU A 112 48.73 50.65 -45.37
CA GLU A 112 48.02 50.76 -44.11
C GLU A 112 46.53 50.43 -44.28
N ALA A 113 45.92 50.88 -45.40
CA ALA A 113 44.56 50.56 -45.79
C ALA A 113 44.35 49.02 -45.96
N ARG A 114 45.30 48.35 -46.67
CA ARG A 114 45.20 46.86 -46.82
C ARG A 114 45.33 46.09 -45.48
N ARG A 115 46.24 46.55 -44.61
CA ARG A 115 46.39 45.95 -43.29
C ARG A 115 45.12 46.11 -42.42
N LEU A 116 44.56 47.34 -42.45
CA LEU A 116 43.33 47.64 -41.73
C LEU A 116 42.08 46.89 -42.30
N MET A 117 42.05 46.75 -43.66
CA MET A 117 41.02 45.90 -44.31
C MET A 117 41.10 44.44 -43.83
N GLY A 118 42.31 43.86 -43.79
CA GLY A 118 42.47 42.52 -43.31
C GLY A 118 42.08 42.37 -41.84
N GLN A 119 42.39 43.36 -41.00
CA GLN A 119 41.92 43.37 -39.59
C GLN A 119 40.40 43.54 -39.47
N LEU A 120 39.81 44.41 -40.31
CA LEU A 120 38.36 44.57 -40.34
C LEU A 120 37.65 43.29 -40.75
N GLU A 121 38.13 42.63 -41.84
CA GLU A 121 37.58 41.38 -42.33
C GLU A 121 37.70 40.26 -41.27
N SER A 122 38.84 40.12 -40.61
CA SER A 122 39.03 39.17 -39.50
C SER A 122 38.10 39.49 -38.36
N THR A 123 37.97 40.73 -37.92
CA THR A 123 37.09 41.15 -36.83
C THR A 123 35.62 40.94 -37.19
N GLN A 124 35.26 41.16 -38.45
CA GLN A 124 33.89 40.89 -38.91
C GLN A 124 33.55 39.39 -38.92
N ASN A 125 34.48 38.54 -39.34
CA ASN A 125 34.30 37.09 -39.30
C ASN A 125 34.21 36.59 -37.86
N ASP A 126 35.01 37.12 -36.94
CA ASP A 126 34.93 36.80 -35.52
C ASP A 126 33.58 37.22 -34.91
N LEU A 127 33.06 38.40 -35.32
CA LEU A 127 31.73 38.87 -34.93
C LEU A 127 30.63 37.91 -35.38
N TYR A 128 30.61 37.53 -36.64
CA TYR A 128 29.62 36.55 -37.15
C TYR A 128 29.71 35.22 -36.43
N THR A 129 30.94 34.74 -36.22
CA THR A 129 31.12 33.45 -35.49
C THR A 129 30.57 33.52 -34.07
N ARG A 130 30.79 34.66 -33.37
CA ARG A 130 30.26 34.82 -32.00
C ARG A 130 28.76 35.07 -31.97
N GLU A 131 28.22 35.74 -32.99
CA GLU A 131 26.77 35.92 -33.15
C GLU A 131 26.06 34.57 -33.34
N ASP A 132 26.61 33.70 -34.22
CA ASP A 132 26.09 32.35 -34.43
C ASP A 132 26.17 31.52 -33.15
N GLN A 133 27.29 31.59 -32.42
CA GLN A 133 27.43 30.91 -31.12
C GLN A 133 26.41 31.41 -30.08
N LEU A 134 26.19 32.73 -30.02
CA LEU A 134 25.18 33.30 -29.11
C LEU A 134 23.77 32.83 -29.44
N ASN A 135 23.42 32.80 -30.73
CA ASN A 135 22.11 32.33 -31.15
C ASN A 135 21.89 30.87 -30.80
N LEU A 136 22.90 30.02 -31.07
CA LEU A 136 22.85 28.61 -30.77
C LEU A 136 22.74 28.34 -29.24
N LEU A 137 23.50 29.07 -28.44
CA LEU A 137 23.46 28.97 -26.98
C LEU A 137 22.12 29.46 -26.41
N SER A 138 21.58 30.53 -26.99
CA SER A 138 20.27 31.07 -26.61
C SER A 138 19.12 30.08 -26.89
N GLU A 139 19.18 29.41 -28.05
CA GLU A 139 18.22 28.38 -28.41
C GLU A 139 18.30 27.19 -27.43
N LYS A 140 19.50 26.67 -27.18
CA LYS A 140 19.74 25.58 -26.25
C LYS A 140 19.27 25.90 -24.83
N LEU A 141 19.57 27.09 -24.32
CA LEU A 141 19.09 27.56 -23.02
C LEU A 141 17.57 27.62 -22.93
N ASN A 142 16.92 28.05 -24.02
CA ASN A 142 15.46 28.10 -24.04
C ASN A 142 14.85 26.68 -23.99
N ASP A 143 15.44 25.73 -24.72
CA ASP A 143 14.99 24.34 -24.74
C ASP A 143 15.18 23.67 -23.36
N GLU A 144 16.34 23.89 -22.75
CA GLU A 144 16.60 23.34 -21.38
C GLU A 144 15.68 23.98 -20.35
N ARG A 145 15.37 25.26 -20.47
CA ARG A 145 14.41 25.92 -19.57
C ARG A 145 13.03 25.35 -19.71
N MET A 146 12.55 25.13 -20.92
CA MET A 146 11.23 24.52 -21.15
C MET A 146 11.16 23.10 -20.57
N GLU A 147 12.25 22.32 -20.72
CA GLU A 147 12.31 20.96 -20.15
C GLU A 147 12.33 20.97 -18.61
N LEU A 148 13.07 21.92 -18.01
CA LEU A 148 13.06 22.12 -16.56
C LEU A 148 11.68 22.49 -16.01
N ASP A 149 11.00 23.42 -16.67
CA ASP A 149 9.65 23.85 -16.29
C ASP A 149 8.69 22.64 -16.36
N ARG A 150 8.78 21.81 -17.40
CA ARG A 150 7.99 20.60 -17.58
C ARG A 150 8.24 19.57 -16.45
N ILE A 151 9.52 19.31 -16.15
CA ILE A 151 9.91 18.36 -15.07
C ILE A 151 9.44 18.88 -13.71
N SER A 152 9.55 20.19 -13.48
CA SER A 152 9.12 20.81 -12.22
C SER A 152 7.60 20.69 -12.02
N GLU A 153 6.82 20.93 -13.07
CA GLU A 153 5.35 20.74 -13.02
C GLU A 153 4.99 19.28 -12.77
N GLU A 154 5.67 18.34 -13.43
CA GLU A 154 5.43 16.90 -13.23
C GLU A 154 5.77 16.48 -11.80
N LEU A 155 6.88 16.96 -11.25
CA LEU A 155 7.29 16.67 -9.86
C LEU A 155 6.28 17.23 -8.86
N GLU A 156 5.80 18.45 -9.06
CA GLU A 156 4.77 19.05 -8.20
C GLU A 156 3.46 18.25 -8.26
N ALA A 157 3.04 17.83 -9.45
CA ALA A 157 1.85 17.00 -9.61
C ALA A 157 2.00 15.65 -8.90
N ARG A 158 3.16 15.00 -9.02
CA ARG A 158 3.45 13.73 -8.33
C ARG A 158 3.49 13.90 -6.82
N ASN A 159 4.09 14.96 -6.30
CA ASN A 159 4.12 15.24 -4.87
C ASN A 159 2.72 15.51 -4.30
N LYS A 160 1.88 16.25 -5.00
CA LYS A 160 0.47 16.44 -4.61
C LYS A 160 -0.25 15.10 -4.53
N ARG A 161 -0.09 14.28 -5.57
CA ARG A 161 -0.71 12.96 -5.63
C ARG A 161 -0.23 12.05 -4.49
N LEU A 162 1.07 12.04 -4.20
CA LEU A 162 1.63 11.27 -3.07
C LEU A 162 1.01 11.70 -1.74
N THR A 163 0.96 13.00 -1.48
CA THR A 163 0.36 13.56 -0.25
C THR A 163 -1.12 13.18 -0.11
N GLU A 164 -1.85 13.21 -1.22
CA GLU A 164 -3.27 12.81 -1.24
C GLU A 164 -3.45 11.32 -0.95
N LEU A 165 -2.63 10.47 -1.57
CA LEU A 165 -2.63 9.02 -1.31
C LEU A 165 -2.27 8.68 0.13
N GLU A 166 -1.25 9.33 0.70
CA GLU A 166 -0.85 9.14 2.10
C GLU A 166 -1.99 9.54 3.05
N LYS A 167 -2.64 10.66 2.78
CA LYS A 167 -3.79 11.12 3.56
C LYS A 167 -4.94 10.10 3.49
N MET A 168 -5.31 9.68 2.29
CA MET A 168 -6.39 8.71 2.10
C MET A 168 -6.08 7.37 2.77
N LEU A 169 -4.85 6.89 2.66
CA LEU A 169 -4.42 5.66 3.32
C LEU A 169 -4.53 5.77 4.84
N SER A 170 -4.11 6.89 5.40
CA SER A 170 -4.23 7.17 6.84
C SER A 170 -5.70 7.24 7.28
N GLU A 171 -6.56 7.87 6.50
CA GLU A 171 -8.00 7.96 6.77
C GLU A 171 -8.66 6.56 6.69
N LYS A 172 -8.31 5.76 5.68
CA LYS A 172 -8.82 4.38 5.56
C LYS A 172 -8.33 3.50 6.72
N ASP A 173 -7.06 3.63 7.14
CA ASP A 173 -6.54 2.86 8.29
C ASP A 173 -7.23 3.25 9.62
N ALA A 174 -7.48 4.54 9.83
CA ALA A 174 -8.25 5.04 10.96
C ALA A 174 -9.72 4.56 10.93
N ALA A 175 -10.32 4.50 9.74
CA ALA A 175 -11.68 3.97 9.56
C ALA A 175 -11.74 2.47 9.89
N VAL A 176 -10.73 1.69 9.53
CA VAL A 176 -10.61 0.27 9.90
C VAL A 176 -10.50 0.09 11.41
N ASP A 177 -9.71 0.93 12.10
CA ASP A 177 -9.61 0.89 13.55
C ASP A 177 -10.95 1.26 14.23
N ALA A 178 -11.62 2.28 13.72
CA ALA A 178 -12.95 2.65 14.20
C ALA A 178 -13.97 1.52 13.97
N LEU A 179 -13.94 0.88 12.80
CA LEU A 179 -14.80 -0.27 12.49
C LEU A 179 -14.51 -1.44 13.44
N LYS A 180 -13.23 -1.80 13.62
CA LYS A 180 -12.84 -2.84 14.57
C LYS A 180 -13.43 -2.57 15.95
N ASN A 181 -13.30 -1.33 16.45
CA ASN A 181 -13.79 -0.97 17.77
C ASN A 181 -15.33 -1.03 17.86
N LYS A 182 -16.05 -0.58 16.82
CA LYS A 182 -17.52 -0.69 16.74
C LYS A 182 -17.97 -2.15 16.74
N VAL A 183 -17.30 -2.98 15.95
CA VAL A 183 -17.61 -4.42 15.87
C VAL A 183 -17.33 -5.10 17.21
N SER A 184 -16.17 -4.89 17.81
CA SER A 184 -15.84 -5.43 19.15
C SER A 184 -16.85 -4.99 20.19
N SER A 185 -17.22 -3.70 20.22
CA SER A 185 -18.22 -3.19 21.18
C SER A 185 -19.59 -3.83 21.00
N ALA A 186 -20.05 -4.00 19.76
CA ALA A 186 -21.32 -4.63 19.46
C ALA A 186 -21.34 -6.13 19.84
N LEU A 187 -20.19 -6.78 19.76
CA LEU A 187 -20.02 -8.22 19.98
C LEU A 187 -19.41 -8.57 21.35
N THR A 188 -19.22 -7.60 22.24
CA THR A 188 -18.58 -7.80 23.56
C THR A 188 -19.19 -8.98 24.36
N GLY A 189 -20.50 -9.23 24.25
CA GLY A 189 -21.16 -10.35 24.93
C GLY A 189 -20.83 -11.73 24.34
N PHE A 190 -20.10 -11.81 23.22
CA PHE A 190 -19.71 -13.05 22.56
C PHE A 190 -18.19 -13.24 22.54
N GLU A 191 -17.42 -12.18 22.82
CA GLU A 191 -15.95 -12.25 22.92
C GLU A 191 -15.54 -13.25 24.02
N GLY A 192 -14.58 -14.11 23.70
CA GLY A 192 -14.15 -15.20 24.60
C GLY A 192 -15.13 -16.39 24.69
N GLN A 193 -16.25 -16.37 23.96
CA GLN A 193 -17.18 -17.47 23.81
C GLN A 193 -17.22 -18.01 22.37
N GLY A 194 -16.06 -18.16 21.75
CA GLY A 194 -15.93 -18.59 20.35
C GLY A 194 -16.04 -17.46 19.32
N LEU A 195 -15.81 -16.21 19.77
CA LEU A 195 -15.73 -15.04 18.86
C LEU A 195 -14.52 -14.19 19.19
N THR A 196 -13.77 -13.81 18.15
CA THR A 196 -12.63 -12.89 18.23
C THR A 196 -12.70 -11.85 17.13
N VAL A 197 -12.26 -10.62 17.44
CA VAL A 197 -12.18 -9.52 16.49
C VAL A 197 -10.74 -9.01 16.40
N THR A 198 -10.14 -9.12 15.23
CA THR A 198 -8.74 -8.71 15.01
C THR A 198 -8.62 -7.80 13.79
N LYS A 199 -7.60 -6.91 13.80
CA LYS A 199 -7.19 -6.14 12.61
C LYS A 199 -5.93 -6.79 12.04
N LYS A 200 -5.94 -7.05 10.75
CA LYS A 200 -4.79 -7.60 10.02
C LYS A 200 -4.82 -7.08 8.58
N ASN A 201 -3.69 -6.58 8.08
CA ASN A 201 -3.55 -6.13 6.68
C ASN A 201 -4.63 -5.14 6.22
N GLY A 202 -4.93 -4.13 7.04
CA GLY A 202 -5.95 -3.13 6.70
C GLY A 202 -7.38 -3.67 6.61
N LYS A 203 -7.65 -4.85 7.18
CA LYS A 203 -8.99 -5.49 7.24
C LYS A 203 -9.34 -5.85 8.68
N VAL A 204 -10.62 -5.94 8.96
CA VAL A 204 -11.12 -6.47 10.24
C VAL A 204 -11.60 -7.90 10.03
N TYR A 205 -11.09 -8.79 10.83
CA TYR A 205 -11.48 -10.20 10.86
C TYR A 205 -12.33 -10.44 12.10
N VAL A 206 -13.54 -10.91 11.89
CA VAL A 206 -14.41 -11.44 12.94
C VAL A 206 -14.41 -12.95 12.77
N SER A 207 -13.66 -13.65 13.62
CA SER A 207 -13.61 -15.10 13.63
C SER A 207 -14.66 -15.64 14.60
N LEU A 208 -15.44 -16.59 14.12
CA LEU A 208 -16.50 -17.24 14.87
C LEU A 208 -16.28 -18.76 14.81
N ASP A 209 -16.13 -19.37 15.95
CA ASP A 209 -15.98 -20.82 16.07
C ASP A 209 -17.24 -21.54 15.59
N GLU A 210 -17.08 -22.76 15.07
CA GLU A 210 -18.20 -23.59 14.63
C GLU A 210 -19.25 -23.72 15.71
N GLU A 211 -18.85 -24.01 16.94
CA GLU A 211 -19.76 -24.23 18.07
C GLU A 211 -20.64 -23.02 18.41
N LEU A 212 -20.22 -21.81 18.07
CA LEU A 212 -21.03 -20.61 18.24
C LEU A 212 -22.10 -20.48 17.16
N LEU A 213 -21.77 -20.95 15.94
CA LEU A 213 -22.60 -20.74 14.75
C LEU A 213 -23.46 -21.94 14.37
N PHE A 214 -22.91 -23.15 14.48
CA PHE A 214 -23.53 -24.36 13.91
C PHE A 214 -23.47 -25.56 14.85
N GLY A 215 -24.50 -26.38 14.83
CA GLY A 215 -24.37 -27.72 15.32
C GLY A 215 -23.40 -28.57 14.48
N SER A 216 -22.86 -29.65 15.07
CA SER A 216 -21.87 -30.50 14.39
C SER A 216 -22.37 -30.98 13.02
N GLY A 217 -21.60 -30.71 11.96
CA GLY A 217 -21.97 -31.09 10.59
C GLY A 217 -23.15 -30.31 9.98
N SER A 218 -23.72 -29.36 10.72
CA SER A 218 -24.86 -28.55 10.28
C SER A 218 -24.40 -27.38 9.38
N ILE A 219 -25.28 -26.98 8.48
CA ILE A 219 -25.22 -25.73 7.70
C ILE A 219 -26.24 -24.70 8.19
N THR A 220 -27.09 -25.07 9.16
CA THR A 220 -28.09 -24.19 9.77
C THR A 220 -27.47 -23.53 10.99
N VAL A 221 -27.57 -22.21 11.04
CA VAL A 221 -27.01 -21.41 12.14
C VAL A 221 -27.90 -21.50 13.36
N ASP A 222 -27.32 -21.74 14.51
CA ASP A 222 -28.00 -21.85 15.81
C ASP A 222 -28.46 -20.47 16.33
N ALA A 223 -29.40 -20.45 17.26
CA ALA A 223 -29.99 -19.22 17.80
C ALA A 223 -28.95 -18.24 18.39
N LYS A 224 -27.90 -18.77 19.03
CA LYS A 224 -26.77 -17.97 19.54
C LYS A 224 -26.01 -17.28 18.42
N GLY A 225 -25.68 -18.01 17.36
CA GLY A 225 -25.02 -17.50 16.17
C GLY A 225 -25.88 -16.46 15.46
N VAL A 226 -27.18 -16.72 15.29
CA VAL A 226 -28.13 -15.75 14.72
C VAL A 226 -28.13 -14.46 15.54
N SER A 227 -28.08 -14.52 16.87
CA SER A 227 -28.05 -13.33 17.72
C SER A 227 -26.76 -12.52 17.54
N ALA A 228 -25.61 -13.17 17.43
CA ALA A 228 -24.34 -12.49 17.14
C ALA A 228 -24.35 -11.84 15.74
N LEU A 229 -24.82 -12.59 14.74
CA LEU A 229 -24.91 -12.10 13.35
C LEU A 229 -25.88 -10.92 13.21
N LYS A 230 -26.99 -10.89 13.93
CA LYS A 230 -27.92 -9.73 13.96
C LYS A 230 -27.25 -8.47 14.50
N LYS A 231 -26.47 -8.57 15.56
CA LYS A 231 -25.72 -7.42 16.09
C LYS A 231 -24.66 -6.94 15.11
N LEU A 232 -23.94 -7.87 14.49
CA LEU A 232 -22.96 -7.55 13.46
C LEU A 232 -23.62 -6.90 12.25
N ALA A 233 -24.76 -7.43 11.80
CA ALA A 233 -25.52 -6.87 10.68
C ALA A 233 -25.88 -5.41 10.90
N GLY A 234 -26.32 -5.01 12.10
CA GLY A 234 -26.60 -3.60 12.43
C GLY A 234 -25.36 -2.71 12.34
N VAL A 235 -24.17 -3.19 12.69
CA VAL A 235 -22.93 -2.44 12.49
C VAL A 235 -22.57 -2.33 11.01
N LEU A 236 -22.71 -3.41 10.25
CA LEU A 236 -22.36 -3.47 8.82
C LEU A 236 -23.31 -2.65 7.95
N GLU A 237 -24.57 -2.54 8.33
CA GLU A 237 -25.55 -1.68 7.69
C GLU A 237 -25.17 -0.20 7.78
N GLN A 238 -24.65 0.22 8.95
CA GLN A 238 -24.23 1.61 9.20
C GLN A 238 -22.89 1.99 8.54
N ASN A 239 -22.14 1.01 8.01
CA ASN A 239 -20.84 1.22 7.39
C ASN A 239 -20.89 0.69 5.94
N SER A 240 -21.47 1.49 5.05
CA SER A 240 -21.80 1.12 3.66
C SER A 240 -20.60 0.98 2.73
N ASP A 241 -19.46 1.54 3.10
CA ASP A 241 -18.19 1.55 2.37
C ASP A 241 -17.31 0.32 2.62
N ILE A 242 -17.84 -0.69 3.32
CA ILE A 242 -17.12 -1.91 3.65
C ILE A 242 -17.63 -3.08 2.80
N ASN A 243 -16.73 -3.76 2.11
CA ASN A 243 -17.00 -5.05 1.48
C ASN A 243 -16.88 -6.18 2.52
N ILE A 244 -17.75 -7.16 2.42
CA ILE A 244 -17.91 -8.20 3.43
C ILE A 244 -17.70 -9.55 2.76
N THR A 245 -16.67 -10.26 3.13
CA THR A 245 -16.44 -11.62 2.70
C THR A 245 -16.68 -12.57 3.88
N ILE A 246 -17.55 -13.52 3.70
CA ILE A 246 -17.76 -14.61 4.66
C ILE A 246 -16.98 -15.81 4.17
N GLU A 247 -16.00 -16.22 4.94
CA GLU A 247 -15.09 -17.30 4.58
C GLU A 247 -15.26 -18.47 5.57
N GLY A 248 -15.73 -19.61 5.06
CA GLY A 248 -15.90 -20.82 5.84
C GLY A 248 -14.65 -21.69 5.82
N HIS A 249 -14.29 -22.24 6.97
CA HIS A 249 -13.19 -23.19 7.13
C HIS A 249 -13.68 -24.46 7.84
N THR A 250 -13.09 -25.58 7.49
CA THR A 250 -13.34 -26.88 8.14
C THR A 250 -12.05 -27.41 8.75
N ASP A 251 -12.17 -28.47 9.48
CA ASP A 251 -11.03 -29.33 9.82
C ASP A 251 -10.73 -30.33 8.68
N ASP A 252 -9.78 -31.22 8.93
CA ASP A 252 -9.33 -32.26 8.00
C ASP A 252 -10.22 -33.54 8.01
N VAL A 253 -11.32 -33.52 8.75
CA VAL A 253 -12.25 -34.67 8.79
C VAL A 253 -13.18 -34.60 7.59
N PRO A 254 -13.23 -35.63 6.75
CA PRO A 254 -14.17 -35.65 5.62
C PRO A 254 -15.63 -35.56 6.08
N VAL A 255 -16.49 -34.95 5.31
CA VAL A 255 -17.94 -34.94 5.56
C VAL A 255 -18.49 -36.38 5.62
N ALA A 256 -19.48 -36.57 6.48
CA ALA A 256 -20.05 -37.90 6.70
C ALA A 256 -20.64 -38.49 5.41
N SER A 257 -20.37 -39.77 5.17
CA SER A 257 -20.91 -40.50 4.02
C SER A 257 -22.45 -40.52 4.11
N GLY A 258 -23.11 -40.18 2.98
CA GLY A 258 -24.57 -40.09 2.91
C GLY A 258 -25.16 -38.74 3.29
N SER A 259 -24.32 -37.73 3.64
CA SER A 259 -24.77 -36.36 3.76
C SER A 259 -25.12 -35.76 2.38
N GLN A 260 -25.89 -34.68 2.37
CA GLN A 260 -26.13 -33.89 1.13
C GLN A 260 -24.93 -33.02 0.72
N LEU A 261 -23.81 -33.14 1.43
CA LEU A 261 -22.58 -32.39 1.20
C LEU A 261 -21.60 -33.29 0.45
N VAL A 262 -20.93 -32.70 -0.53
CA VAL A 262 -19.98 -33.43 -1.38
C VAL A 262 -18.63 -33.59 -0.65
N ASP A 263 -18.13 -32.52 -0.06
CA ASP A 263 -16.82 -32.45 0.60
C ASP A 263 -16.73 -31.24 1.56
N ASN A 264 -15.55 -30.99 2.09
CA ASN A 264 -15.26 -29.87 2.96
C ASN A 264 -15.32 -28.51 2.24
N TRP A 265 -15.11 -28.47 0.93
CA TRP A 265 -15.35 -27.26 0.12
C TRP A 265 -16.83 -26.91 0.10
N ASP A 266 -17.69 -27.88 -0.23
CA ASP A 266 -19.15 -27.69 -0.27
C ASP A 266 -19.68 -27.26 1.11
N LEU A 267 -19.23 -27.93 2.19
CA LEU A 267 -19.61 -27.56 3.56
C LEU A 267 -19.25 -26.13 3.90
N SER A 268 -18.00 -25.74 3.63
CA SER A 268 -17.49 -24.40 3.97
C SER A 268 -18.21 -23.28 3.22
N VAL A 269 -18.46 -23.47 1.90
CA VAL A 269 -19.21 -22.51 1.08
C VAL A 269 -20.69 -22.43 1.50
N ARG A 270 -21.34 -23.53 1.78
CA ARG A 270 -22.75 -23.54 2.22
C ARG A 270 -22.92 -22.86 3.57
N ARG A 271 -22.00 -23.04 4.50
CA ARG A 271 -21.96 -22.34 5.78
C ARG A 271 -21.82 -20.84 5.59
N ALA A 272 -20.88 -20.41 4.75
CA ALA A 272 -20.72 -19.01 4.40
C ALA A 272 -22.00 -18.41 3.79
N THR A 273 -22.64 -19.15 2.89
CA THR A 273 -23.90 -18.72 2.25
C THR A 273 -25.06 -18.64 3.24
N SER A 274 -25.13 -19.55 4.21
CA SER A 274 -26.17 -19.52 5.26
C SER A 274 -26.04 -18.27 6.13
N ILE A 275 -24.82 -17.86 6.45
CA ILE A 275 -24.56 -16.60 7.17
C ILE A 275 -24.97 -15.40 6.36
N ILE A 276 -24.63 -15.34 5.05
CA ILE A 276 -25.07 -14.25 4.17
C ILE A 276 -26.59 -14.09 4.19
N ARG A 277 -27.34 -15.18 4.12
CA ARG A 277 -28.82 -15.12 4.18
C ARG A 277 -29.30 -14.51 5.49
N ILE A 278 -28.70 -14.89 6.63
CA ILE A 278 -29.06 -14.31 7.92
C ILE A 278 -28.75 -12.81 7.98
N LEU A 279 -27.61 -12.38 7.44
CA LEU A 279 -27.27 -10.97 7.37
C LEU A 279 -28.28 -10.19 6.52
N LEU A 280 -28.65 -10.70 5.35
CA LEU A 280 -29.63 -10.09 4.45
C LEU A 280 -31.05 -10.07 5.05
N ASP A 281 -31.46 -11.14 5.72
CA ASP A 281 -32.78 -11.24 6.34
C ASP A 281 -32.95 -10.29 7.54
N ASN A 282 -31.86 -9.83 8.14
CA ASN A 282 -31.85 -9.02 9.35
C ASN A 282 -31.25 -7.62 9.19
N SER A 283 -30.98 -7.17 7.95
CA SER A 283 -30.46 -5.84 7.66
C SER A 283 -30.74 -5.42 6.21
N SER A 284 -30.56 -4.14 5.94
CA SER A 284 -30.64 -3.59 4.59
C SER A 284 -29.27 -3.53 3.87
N ILE A 285 -28.35 -4.42 4.22
CA ILE A 285 -27.03 -4.51 3.57
C ILE A 285 -27.22 -4.78 2.08
N ASN A 286 -26.57 -3.95 1.24
CA ASN A 286 -26.58 -4.17 -0.20
C ASN A 286 -25.88 -5.52 -0.56
N PRO A 287 -26.59 -6.45 -1.22
CA PRO A 287 -26.03 -7.76 -1.56
C PRO A 287 -24.73 -7.72 -2.40
N LYS A 288 -24.49 -6.64 -3.17
CA LYS A 288 -23.25 -6.46 -3.94
C LYS A 288 -22.00 -6.39 -3.08
N ARG A 289 -22.14 -6.07 -1.80
CA ARG A 289 -21.04 -6.00 -0.83
C ARG A 289 -20.69 -7.35 -0.22
N LEU A 290 -21.51 -8.37 -0.43
CA LEU A 290 -21.40 -9.67 0.23
C LEU A 290 -20.79 -10.71 -0.70
N THR A 291 -19.79 -11.40 -0.23
CA THR A 291 -19.15 -12.52 -0.91
C THR A 291 -19.13 -13.75 0.00
N ALA A 292 -19.57 -14.89 -0.51
CA ALA A 292 -19.39 -16.18 0.16
C ALA A 292 -18.15 -16.87 -0.40
N SER A 293 -17.28 -17.31 0.50
CA SER A 293 -16.06 -18.06 0.17
C SER A 293 -15.96 -19.30 1.04
N GLY A 294 -15.33 -20.33 0.54
CA GLY A 294 -14.98 -21.52 1.31
C GLY A 294 -13.51 -21.82 1.12
N ARG A 295 -12.87 -22.30 2.16
CA ARG A 295 -11.46 -22.75 2.15
C ARG A 295 -11.33 -24.24 2.43
N GLY A 296 -12.44 -24.88 2.79
CA GLY A 296 -12.37 -26.27 3.25
C GLY A 296 -11.37 -26.39 4.41
N GLU A 297 -10.54 -27.43 4.34
CA GLU A 297 -9.50 -27.77 5.31
C GLU A 297 -8.12 -27.13 4.98
N TYR A 298 -8.01 -26.37 3.88
CA TYR A 298 -6.73 -26.01 3.28
C TYR A 298 -6.11 -24.70 3.83
N GLN A 299 -6.80 -24.05 4.76
CA GLN A 299 -6.25 -22.91 5.50
C GLN A 299 -6.43 -23.07 7.02
N PRO A 300 -5.79 -24.09 7.61
CA PRO A 300 -5.84 -24.30 9.04
C PRO A 300 -5.06 -23.17 9.76
N ILE A 301 -5.60 -22.72 10.89
CA ILE A 301 -4.91 -21.78 11.80
C ILE A 301 -4.21 -22.51 12.96
N SER A 302 -4.57 -23.78 13.18
CA SER A 302 -3.89 -24.68 14.14
C SER A 302 -3.34 -25.88 13.40
N ALA A 303 -2.03 -26.10 13.51
CA ALA A 303 -1.37 -27.24 12.90
C ALA A 303 -1.66 -28.54 13.67
N GLY A 304 -1.80 -29.67 12.96
CA GLY A 304 -2.02 -30.99 13.53
C GLY A 304 -3.46 -31.48 13.47
N LYS A 305 -3.68 -32.72 14.01
CA LYS A 305 -4.96 -33.43 13.94
C LYS A 305 -5.58 -33.68 15.33
N THR A 306 -5.20 -32.88 16.31
CA THR A 306 -5.77 -32.96 17.64
C THR A 306 -7.22 -32.43 17.65
N ALA A 307 -8.02 -32.81 18.63
CA ALA A 307 -9.40 -32.33 18.77
C ALA A 307 -9.46 -30.81 18.86
N GLU A 308 -8.51 -30.22 19.58
CA GLU A 308 -8.38 -28.77 19.75
C GLU A 308 -7.99 -28.07 18.48
N ALA A 309 -6.97 -28.58 17.73
CA ALA A 309 -6.60 -28.00 16.43
C ALA A 309 -7.78 -28.02 15.45
N ARG A 310 -8.49 -29.16 15.38
CA ARG A 310 -9.69 -29.28 14.55
C ARG A 310 -10.80 -28.31 14.99
N GLN A 311 -11.03 -28.16 16.28
CA GLN A 311 -12.00 -27.19 16.80
C GLN A 311 -11.67 -25.77 16.34
N ASN A 312 -10.42 -25.34 16.51
CA ASN A 312 -9.97 -24.01 16.06
C ASN A 312 -10.05 -23.84 14.54
N ASN A 313 -9.80 -24.89 13.77
CA ASN A 313 -9.88 -24.85 12.31
C ASN A 313 -11.32 -24.77 11.80
N ARG A 314 -12.27 -25.38 12.51
CA ARG A 314 -13.70 -25.27 12.21
C ARG A 314 -14.22 -23.92 12.66
N ARG A 315 -14.06 -22.92 11.80
CA ARG A 315 -14.45 -21.54 12.05
C ARG A 315 -15.07 -20.91 10.82
N THR A 316 -15.67 -19.77 11.01
CA THR A 316 -16.03 -18.87 9.92
C THR A 316 -15.42 -17.51 10.20
N GLU A 317 -14.76 -16.97 9.21
CA GLU A 317 -14.21 -15.62 9.27
C GLU A 317 -15.09 -14.66 8.46
N ILE A 318 -15.54 -13.59 9.10
CA ILE A 318 -16.20 -12.49 8.42
C ILE A 318 -15.15 -11.39 8.24
N ILE A 319 -14.72 -11.21 7.01
CA ILE A 319 -13.62 -10.33 6.61
C ILE A 319 -14.22 -9.04 6.10
N LEU A 320 -13.98 -7.96 6.83
CA LEU A 320 -14.46 -6.64 6.51
C LEU A 320 -13.33 -5.85 5.85
N THR A 321 -13.50 -5.55 4.58
CA THR A 321 -12.51 -4.88 3.75
C THR A 321 -13.03 -3.49 3.36
N PRO A 322 -12.33 -2.40 3.68
CA PRO A 322 -12.72 -1.08 3.20
C PRO A 322 -12.68 -1.03 1.68
N ASN A 323 -13.57 -0.25 1.09
CA ASN A 323 -13.50 0.02 -0.33
C ASN A 323 -12.30 0.93 -0.63
N LEU A 324 -11.45 0.50 -1.56
CA LEU A 324 -10.24 1.20 -1.98
C LEU A 324 -10.36 1.73 -3.43
N ASP A 325 -11.54 1.69 -4.04
CA ASP A 325 -11.73 2.10 -5.44
C ASP A 325 -11.23 3.52 -5.70
N GLU A 326 -11.47 4.46 -4.77
CA GLU A 326 -10.98 5.83 -4.85
C GLU A 326 -9.44 5.92 -4.92
N ILE A 327 -8.74 5.03 -4.21
CA ILE A 327 -7.27 4.97 -4.24
C ILE A 327 -6.79 4.43 -5.60
N PHE A 328 -7.46 3.41 -6.13
CA PHE A 328 -7.13 2.87 -7.45
C PHE A 328 -7.39 3.88 -8.56
N GLU A 329 -8.49 4.64 -8.50
CA GLU A 329 -8.76 5.73 -9.47
C GLU A 329 -7.64 6.78 -9.51
N ILE A 330 -7.07 7.14 -8.36
CA ILE A 330 -5.93 8.05 -8.31
C ILE A 330 -4.66 7.41 -8.88
N LEU A 331 -4.48 6.12 -8.72
CA LEU A 331 -3.29 5.43 -9.24
C LEU A 331 -3.34 5.20 -10.75
N GLU A 332 -4.52 5.10 -11.34
CA GLU A 332 -4.71 4.87 -12.78
C GLU A 332 -4.67 6.18 -13.62
N ASN A 333 -4.93 7.33 -12.99
CA ASN A 333 -4.89 8.65 -13.62
C ASN A 333 -3.53 9.35 -13.43
#